data_66fb00c7aa364baa6e301890cea2cb27
#
_entry.id   66fb00c7aa364baa6e301890cea2cb27
#
_cell.length_a   1.000
_cell.length_b   1.000
_cell.length_c   1.000
_cell.angle_alpha   90.00
_cell.angle_beta   90.00
_cell.angle_gamma   90.00
#
_symmetry.space_group_name_H-M   'P 1'
#
loop_
_entity.id
_entity.type
_entity.pdbx_description
1 polymer ?
#
loop_
_entity_poly.entity_id
_entity_poly.type
_entity_poly.pdbx_seq_one_letter_code
_entity_poly.pdbx_strand_id
1 'polypeptide(L)'
;MEFKEGLTFDDVLLVPKYSDITSRTQTNLSTKLSRNISINIPFVSANMDTVTESAMAVAMARAGGIGVIHRFLTIKEQANEVLKVKRSGSVMIENPYVIHLDKTVQDAINYAEEKEISGLLVIDSNSKLVGIVTDRDLLFETDATHLIKDVMTKDVVTAKPGVSLDEAKKILHKHRIEKLPIVDESGFIKGLITSKDITNIEDYPSASKDKKGRPLVGAAVGVKGDFMERTESLLEAGADVLVVDIAHGHSENAISTIRNIKKAFPKCELIAGNIATAQGAEDLIKAGVDAVKVGVGSGSICITRVITGSGVPQLTAVMDCAKIGKDYGIPIISDGGTRTSGDATKALAAGASSVMVGSMLGGTDESPGTVLTKNGKRFKIYRGMASLGASLGRKSKETGSLSFDEDLNDYVAEGVEAMVPYKGTVTDILKQLTGGVRSGLSYCGAHTIPQMQANAEFIKMSRAGFAESQPHDVSLM
;
A
#
# COMPACT_ATOMS: atom_id res chain seq x y z
N MET A 1 12.90 14.86 38.83
CA MET A 1 12.37 14.39 37.51
C MET A 1 13.25 13.22 37.11
N GLU A 2 12.68 12.04 36.90
CA GLU A 2 13.42 10.86 36.46
C GLU A 2 13.42 10.82 34.93
N PHE A 3 14.60 10.64 34.32
CA PHE A 3 14.72 10.51 32.88
C PHE A 3 14.68 9.04 32.47
N LYS A 4 13.72 8.68 31.62
CA LYS A 4 13.67 7.35 31.02
C LYS A 4 14.66 7.25 29.87
N GLU A 5 15.30 6.10 29.72
CA GLU A 5 16.13 5.81 28.57
C GLU A 5 15.27 5.43 27.38
N GLY A 6 15.51 6.04 26.21
CA GLY A 6 14.86 5.70 24.94
C GLY A 6 15.88 5.09 23.98
N LEU A 7 15.53 3.91 23.43
CA LEU A 7 16.40 3.15 22.51
C LEU A 7 15.84 3.16 21.08
N THR A 8 16.74 3.27 20.11
CA THR A 8 16.46 3.06 18.69
C THR A 8 17.04 1.72 18.20
N PHE A 9 16.84 1.38 16.94
CA PHE A 9 17.34 0.11 16.38
C PHE A 9 18.88 -0.01 16.41
N ASP A 10 19.60 1.11 16.33
CA ASP A 10 21.06 1.12 16.39
C ASP A 10 21.63 0.87 17.78
N ASP A 11 20.81 1.00 18.81
CA ASP A 11 21.26 0.85 20.21
C ASP A 11 21.28 -0.62 20.67
N VAL A 12 20.75 -1.54 19.87
CA VAL A 12 20.58 -2.95 20.27
C VAL A 12 20.91 -3.93 19.15
N LEU A 13 21.26 -5.15 19.56
CA LEU A 13 21.27 -6.35 18.70
C LEU A 13 20.36 -7.42 19.28
N LEU A 14 19.88 -8.34 18.43
CA LEU A 14 19.24 -9.58 18.85
C LEU A 14 20.32 -10.62 19.18
N VAL A 15 20.19 -11.26 20.33
CA VAL A 15 21.08 -12.33 20.75
C VAL A 15 20.75 -13.59 19.97
N PRO A 16 21.71 -14.20 19.23
CA PRO A 16 21.49 -15.44 18.52
C PRO A 16 21.09 -16.58 19.46
N LYS A 17 20.15 -17.42 19.01
CA LYS A 17 19.68 -18.60 19.73
C LYS A 17 19.96 -19.88 18.95
N TYR A 18 19.87 -21.03 19.60
CA TYR A 18 19.87 -22.31 18.89
C TYR A 18 18.76 -22.32 17.83
N SER A 19 19.08 -22.85 16.66
CA SER A 19 18.17 -22.91 15.50
C SER A 19 18.20 -24.27 14.86
N ASP A 20 17.05 -24.89 14.65
CA ASP A 20 16.83 -26.10 13.87
C ASP A 20 16.54 -25.81 12.39
N ILE A 21 16.55 -24.53 11.99
CA ILE A 21 16.24 -24.07 10.64
C ILE A 21 17.43 -24.35 9.71
N THR A 22 17.30 -25.35 8.85
CA THR A 22 18.31 -25.73 7.88
C THR A 22 18.21 -24.95 6.55
N SER A 23 17.04 -24.40 6.25
CA SER A 23 16.80 -23.51 5.10
C SER A 23 15.89 -22.36 5.49
N ARG A 24 16.23 -21.15 5.02
CA ARG A 24 15.40 -19.96 5.24
C ARG A 24 13.98 -20.07 4.66
N THR A 25 13.76 -20.99 3.70
CA THR A 25 12.44 -21.30 3.15
C THR A 25 11.48 -21.93 4.17
N GLN A 26 12.00 -22.50 5.26
CA GLN A 26 11.21 -23.05 6.35
C GLN A 26 10.58 -22.00 7.23
N THR A 27 10.97 -20.71 7.08
CA THR A 27 10.39 -19.61 7.86
C THR A 27 9.14 -19.04 7.19
N ASN A 28 8.12 -18.77 8.00
CA ASN A 28 6.88 -18.15 7.56
C ASN A 28 6.83 -16.68 8.02
N LEU A 29 6.68 -15.74 7.06
CA LEU A 29 6.60 -14.31 7.31
C LEU A 29 5.18 -13.78 7.43
N SER A 30 4.15 -14.64 7.27
CA SER A 30 2.78 -14.18 7.36
C SER A 30 2.46 -13.65 8.75
N THR A 31 1.69 -12.56 8.78
CA THR A 31 1.40 -11.82 10.01
C THR A 31 0.05 -11.10 9.93
N LYS A 32 -0.38 -10.58 11.06
CA LYS A 32 -1.56 -9.70 11.14
C LYS A 32 -1.19 -8.26 10.76
N LEU A 33 -1.97 -7.67 9.85
CA LEU A 33 -1.97 -6.23 9.59
C LEU A 33 -2.91 -5.51 10.54
N SER A 34 -4.12 -6.06 10.67
CA SER A 34 -5.16 -5.58 11.58
C SER A 34 -5.87 -6.78 12.22
N ARG A 35 -6.87 -6.54 13.04
CA ARG A 35 -7.61 -7.59 13.77
C ARG A 35 -8.03 -8.75 12.85
N ASN A 36 -8.57 -8.45 11.66
CA ASN A 36 -9.13 -9.44 10.75
C ASN A 36 -8.36 -9.61 9.44
N ILE A 37 -7.40 -8.73 9.13
CA ILE A 37 -6.60 -8.81 7.90
C ILE A 37 -5.22 -9.39 8.20
N SER A 38 -4.81 -10.37 7.38
CA SER A 38 -3.47 -10.94 7.38
C SER A 38 -2.77 -10.64 6.06
N ILE A 39 -1.44 -10.51 6.11
CA ILE A 39 -0.55 -10.31 4.97
C ILE A 39 0.56 -11.37 5.00
N ASN A 40 1.10 -11.74 3.84
CA ASN A 40 2.03 -12.85 3.70
C ASN A 40 3.50 -12.45 3.94
N ILE A 41 3.82 -11.15 3.87
CA ILE A 41 5.09 -10.58 4.32
C ILE A 41 4.80 -9.38 5.23
N PRO A 42 5.63 -9.09 6.25
CA PRO A 42 5.32 -8.08 7.26
C PRO A 42 5.62 -6.64 6.82
N PHE A 43 5.39 -6.31 5.54
CA PHE A 43 5.72 -4.99 5.00
C PHE A 43 4.50 -4.26 4.46
N VAL A 44 4.42 -2.97 4.82
CA VAL A 44 3.38 -2.03 4.42
C VAL A 44 4.05 -0.84 3.74
N SER A 45 3.64 -0.41 2.55
CA SER A 45 4.17 0.84 1.98
C SER A 45 3.48 2.05 2.56
N ALA A 46 4.28 3.08 2.89
CA ALA A 46 3.82 4.28 3.58
C ALA A 46 2.85 5.11 2.73
N ASN A 47 1.84 5.67 3.36
CA ASN A 47 0.82 6.51 2.75
C ASN A 47 1.33 7.94 2.46
N MET A 48 2.42 8.01 1.70
CA MET A 48 3.07 9.25 1.28
C MET A 48 2.90 9.46 -0.22
N ASP A 49 2.69 10.72 -0.61
CA ASP A 49 2.42 11.11 -2.01
C ASP A 49 3.61 10.88 -2.98
N THR A 50 4.78 10.58 -2.43
CA THR A 50 5.98 10.19 -3.17
C THR A 50 6.34 8.70 -2.99
N VAL A 51 5.44 7.90 -2.40
CA VAL A 51 5.67 6.46 -2.15
C VAL A 51 4.55 5.60 -2.69
N THR A 52 3.28 5.85 -2.33
CA THR A 52 2.20 4.88 -2.58
C THR A 52 1.01 5.48 -3.30
N GLU A 53 0.90 5.15 -4.57
CA GLU A 53 -0.31 5.15 -5.39
C GLU A 53 -0.58 3.73 -5.89
N SER A 54 -1.47 3.55 -6.88
CA SER A 54 -1.91 2.22 -7.34
C SER A 54 -0.77 1.31 -7.79
N ALA A 55 0.23 1.83 -8.51
CA ALA A 55 1.36 1.02 -9.00
C ALA A 55 2.14 0.37 -7.85
N MET A 56 2.50 1.16 -6.83
CA MET A 56 3.15 0.67 -5.62
C MET A 56 2.24 -0.29 -4.85
N ALA A 57 0.96 0.04 -4.67
CA ALA A 57 0.03 -0.80 -3.92
C ALA A 57 -0.17 -2.18 -4.58
N VAL A 58 -0.23 -2.23 -5.91
CA VAL A 58 -0.28 -3.48 -6.69
C VAL A 58 0.99 -4.31 -6.48
N ALA A 59 2.16 -3.69 -6.59
CA ALA A 59 3.44 -4.40 -6.43
C ALA A 59 3.61 -4.93 -5.00
N MET A 60 3.23 -4.14 -3.99
CA MET A 60 3.21 -4.57 -2.58
C MET A 60 2.30 -5.78 -2.36
N ALA A 61 1.06 -5.72 -2.86
CA ALA A 61 0.10 -6.81 -2.72
C ALA A 61 0.58 -8.08 -3.42
N ARG A 62 1.13 -7.99 -4.63
CA ARG A 62 1.73 -9.11 -5.38
C ARG A 62 2.88 -9.77 -4.62
N ALA A 63 3.71 -8.98 -3.95
CA ALA A 63 4.79 -9.49 -3.11
C ALA A 63 4.31 -10.13 -1.79
N GLY A 64 3.03 -9.97 -1.44
CA GLY A 64 2.43 -10.50 -0.22
C GLY A 64 2.33 -9.49 0.94
N GLY A 65 2.68 -8.22 0.72
CA GLY A 65 2.46 -7.09 1.61
C GLY A 65 1.16 -6.35 1.31
N ILE A 66 1.11 -5.05 1.64
CA ILE A 66 0.00 -4.16 1.31
C ILE A 66 0.51 -2.74 1.10
N GLY A 67 -0.09 -2.01 0.16
CA GLY A 67 0.13 -0.57 -0.01
C GLY A 67 -1.01 0.24 0.60
N VAL A 68 -0.67 1.38 1.22
CA VAL A 68 -1.65 2.35 1.72
C VAL A 68 -1.60 3.60 0.85
N ILE A 69 -2.68 3.86 0.09
CA ILE A 69 -2.78 5.01 -0.80
C ILE A 69 -2.91 6.29 0.02
N HIS A 70 -2.12 7.30 -0.31
CA HIS A 70 -2.08 8.57 0.41
C HIS A 70 -3.35 9.41 0.18
N ARG A 71 -3.63 10.35 1.09
CA ARG A 71 -4.83 11.21 1.08
C ARG A 71 -4.67 12.57 0.38
N PHE A 72 -3.49 12.88 -0.18
CA PHE A 72 -3.23 14.15 -0.90
C PHE A 72 -3.70 14.09 -2.36
N LEU A 73 -4.87 13.54 -2.54
CA LEU A 73 -5.66 13.41 -3.75
C LEU A 73 -7.07 13.91 -3.46
N THR A 74 -7.82 14.32 -4.46
CA THR A 74 -9.26 14.50 -4.31
C THR A 74 -9.91 13.16 -3.93
N ILE A 75 -11.11 13.18 -3.36
CA ILE A 75 -11.85 11.96 -3.00
C ILE A 75 -11.98 11.03 -4.22
N LYS A 76 -12.35 11.59 -5.37
CA LYS A 76 -12.52 10.85 -6.63
C LYS A 76 -11.21 10.25 -7.14
N GLU A 77 -10.11 11.01 -7.13
CA GLU A 77 -8.80 10.51 -7.54
C GLU A 77 -8.35 9.36 -6.64
N GLN A 78 -8.44 9.51 -5.30
CA GLN A 78 -8.01 8.49 -4.36
C GLN A 78 -8.86 7.21 -4.49
N ALA A 79 -10.18 7.33 -4.63
CA ALA A 79 -11.07 6.21 -4.89
C ALA A 79 -10.72 5.50 -6.21
N ASN A 80 -10.36 6.26 -7.26
CA ASN A 80 -9.91 5.69 -8.52
C ASN A 80 -8.59 4.90 -8.38
N GLU A 81 -7.64 5.38 -7.59
CA GLU A 81 -6.41 4.63 -7.29
C GLU A 81 -6.73 3.30 -6.57
N VAL A 82 -7.67 3.29 -5.62
CA VAL A 82 -8.16 2.04 -4.99
C VAL A 82 -8.77 1.10 -6.03
N LEU A 83 -9.63 1.61 -6.92
CA LEU A 83 -10.25 0.83 -7.99
C LEU A 83 -9.22 0.21 -8.95
N LYS A 84 -8.17 0.97 -9.32
CA LYS A 84 -7.06 0.46 -10.15
C LYS A 84 -6.39 -0.76 -9.48
N VAL A 85 -6.11 -0.68 -8.17
CA VAL A 85 -5.55 -1.81 -7.42
C VAL A 85 -6.50 -3.01 -7.44
N LYS A 86 -7.77 -2.81 -7.12
CA LYS A 86 -8.76 -3.89 -7.08
C LYS A 86 -8.95 -4.59 -8.42
N ARG A 87 -8.79 -3.88 -9.52
CA ARG A 87 -8.89 -4.42 -10.87
C ARG A 87 -7.62 -5.15 -11.33
N SER A 88 -6.45 -4.81 -10.80
CA SER A 88 -5.15 -5.31 -11.29
C SER A 88 -4.89 -6.79 -11.08
N GLY A 89 -5.72 -7.52 -10.37
CA GLY A 89 -5.54 -8.95 -10.06
C GLY A 89 -6.82 -9.65 -9.69
N SER A 90 -7.96 -9.17 -10.19
CA SER A 90 -9.24 -9.87 -10.04
C SER A 90 -9.24 -11.11 -10.93
N VAL A 91 -9.75 -12.24 -10.42
CA VAL A 91 -10.02 -13.43 -11.22
C VAL A 91 -11.01 -13.12 -12.34
N MET A 92 -11.96 -12.25 -12.04
CA MET A 92 -12.97 -11.76 -12.96
C MET A 92 -13.29 -10.30 -12.61
N ILE A 93 -13.23 -9.44 -13.58
CA ILE A 93 -13.67 -8.05 -13.47
C ILE A 93 -15.21 -8.05 -13.45
N GLU A 94 -15.82 -7.84 -12.28
CA GLU A 94 -17.30 -7.88 -12.11
C GLU A 94 -18.01 -6.76 -12.87
N ASN A 95 -17.38 -5.59 -13.02
CA ASN A 95 -17.93 -4.43 -13.73
C ASN A 95 -16.92 -3.98 -14.82
N PRO A 96 -16.86 -4.69 -15.95
CA PRO A 96 -15.99 -4.29 -17.05
C PRO A 96 -16.47 -2.98 -17.67
N TYR A 97 -15.55 -2.24 -18.25
CA TYR A 97 -15.89 -1.03 -18.99
C TYR A 97 -16.61 -1.39 -20.28
N VAL A 98 -17.69 -0.67 -20.53
CA VAL A 98 -18.56 -0.87 -21.71
C VAL A 98 -18.67 0.43 -22.50
N ILE A 99 -18.93 0.30 -23.81
CA ILE A 99 -19.22 1.41 -24.70
C ILE A 99 -20.46 1.06 -25.55
N HIS A 100 -21.26 2.06 -25.90
CA HIS A 100 -22.44 1.85 -26.73
C HIS A 100 -22.03 1.74 -28.21
N LEU A 101 -22.68 0.85 -28.96
CA LEU A 101 -22.36 0.56 -30.37
C LEU A 101 -22.46 1.78 -31.30
N ASP A 102 -23.25 2.80 -30.95
CA ASP A 102 -23.43 4.05 -31.72
C ASP A 102 -22.43 5.17 -31.33
N LYS A 103 -21.49 4.90 -30.44
CA LYS A 103 -20.37 5.80 -30.14
C LYS A 103 -19.33 5.77 -31.25
N THR A 104 -18.50 6.80 -31.32
CA THR A 104 -17.43 6.90 -32.31
C THR A 104 -16.14 6.20 -31.86
N VAL A 105 -15.26 5.92 -32.80
CA VAL A 105 -13.89 5.46 -32.54
C VAL A 105 -13.17 6.45 -31.62
N GLN A 106 -13.33 7.77 -31.86
CA GLN A 106 -12.73 8.78 -30.98
C GLN A 106 -13.22 8.70 -29.54
N ASP A 107 -14.55 8.46 -29.34
CA ASP A 107 -15.09 8.27 -27.98
C ASP A 107 -14.45 7.05 -27.29
N ALA A 108 -14.24 5.96 -28.04
CA ALA A 108 -13.62 4.75 -27.51
C ALA A 108 -12.15 4.97 -27.13
N ILE A 109 -11.39 5.66 -27.98
CA ILE A 109 -9.97 6.01 -27.71
C ILE A 109 -9.87 6.85 -26.43
N ASN A 110 -10.62 7.96 -26.38
CA ASN A 110 -10.60 8.86 -25.23
C ASN A 110 -10.99 8.13 -23.93
N TYR A 111 -12.00 7.26 -24.01
CA TYR A 111 -12.46 6.49 -22.85
C TYR A 111 -11.46 5.42 -22.43
N ALA A 112 -10.82 4.74 -23.39
CA ALA A 112 -9.78 3.76 -23.11
C ALA A 112 -8.54 4.40 -22.46
N GLU A 113 -8.12 5.57 -22.96
CA GLU A 113 -7.02 6.36 -22.39
C GLU A 113 -7.36 6.85 -20.97
N GLU A 114 -8.54 7.45 -20.77
CA GLU A 114 -8.98 7.91 -19.43
C GLU A 114 -8.98 6.78 -18.40
N LYS A 115 -9.36 5.56 -18.81
CA LYS A 115 -9.46 4.39 -17.94
C LYS A 115 -8.21 3.51 -17.91
N GLU A 116 -7.20 3.84 -18.74
CA GLU A 116 -5.94 3.08 -18.89
C GLU A 116 -6.21 1.59 -19.23
N ILE A 117 -7.06 1.34 -20.22
CA ILE A 117 -7.50 -0.02 -20.61
C ILE A 117 -7.26 -0.28 -22.10
N SER A 118 -7.05 -1.56 -22.45
CA SER A 118 -6.74 -2.03 -23.79
C SER A 118 -7.94 -2.62 -24.54
N GLY A 119 -9.16 -2.26 -24.15
CA GLY A 119 -10.37 -2.68 -24.87
C GLY A 119 -11.63 -2.57 -24.05
N LEU A 120 -12.74 -2.45 -24.76
CA LEU A 120 -14.07 -2.17 -24.26
C LEU A 120 -15.06 -3.23 -24.74
N LEU A 121 -15.99 -3.65 -23.87
CA LEU A 121 -17.12 -4.46 -24.29
C LEU A 121 -18.17 -3.54 -24.92
N VAL A 122 -18.73 -3.95 -26.06
CA VAL A 122 -19.72 -3.14 -26.78
C VAL A 122 -21.12 -3.64 -26.45
N ILE A 123 -21.99 -2.71 -26.06
CA ILE A 123 -23.38 -2.99 -25.70
C ILE A 123 -24.36 -2.30 -26.64
N ASP A 124 -25.55 -2.91 -26.77
CA ASP A 124 -26.69 -2.32 -27.45
C ASP A 124 -27.55 -1.43 -26.51
N SER A 125 -28.66 -0.89 -27.05
CA SER A 125 -29.62 -0.08 -26.29
C SER A 125 -30.33 -0.85 -25.14
N ASN A 126 -30.26 -2.17 -25.15
CA ASN A 126 -30.80 -3.03 -24.10
C ASN A 126 -29.71 -3.47 -23.09
N SER A 127 -28.51 -2.87 -23.17
CA SER A 127 -27.34 -3.22 -22.32
C SER A 127 -26.84 -4.66 -22.51
N LYS A 128 -27.13 -5.31 -23.65
CA LYS A 128 -26.63 -6.63 -23.98
C LYS A 128 -25.30 -6.54 -24.73
N LEU A 129 -24.43 -7.53 -24.52
CA LEU A 129 -23.17 -7.64 -25.24
C LEU A 129 -23.44 -7.90 -26.73
N VAL A 130 -22.89 -7.04 -27.61
CA VAL A 130 -23.01 -7.15 -29.07
C VAL A 130 -21.67 -7.16 -29.78
N GLY A 131 -20.59 -6.87 -29.08
CA GLY A 131 -19.24 -6.83 -29.65
C GLY A 131 -18.16 -6.57 -28.62
N ILE A 132 -16.92 -6.52 -29.10
CA ILE A 132 -15.75 -6.08 -28.37
C ILE A 132 -14.90 -5.20 -29.28
N VAL A 133 -14.33 -4.13 -28.74
CA VAL A 133 -13.33 -3.28 -29.43
C VAL A 133 -12.08 -3.22 -28.59
N THR A 134 -10.93 -3.42 -29.23
CA THR A 134 -9.61 -3.46 -28.57
C THR A 134 -8.66 -2.48 -29.21
N ASP A 135 -7.50 -2.23 -28.58
CA ASP A 135 -6.45 -1.38 -29.16
C ASP A 135 -6.07 -1.82 -30.58
N ARG A 136 -6.14 -3.11 -30.91
CA ARG A 136 -5.84 -3.61 -32.27
C ARG A 136 -6.88 -3.16 -33.28
N ASP A 137 -8.14 -3.08 -32.89
CA ASP A 137 -9.23 -2.64 -33.76
C ASP A 137 -9.16 -1.12 -33.98
N LEU A 138 -8.73 -0.37 -32.94
CA LEU A 138 -8.63 1.10 -32.97
C LEU A 138 -7.33 1.60 -33.63
N LEU A 139 -6.22 0.85 -33.48
CA LEU A 139 -4.87 1.27 -33.92
C LEU A 139 -4.78 1.53 -35.43
N PHE A 140 -5.51 0.76 -36.24
CA PHE A 140 -5.46 0.84 -37.71
C PHE A 140 -6.66 1.59 -38.30
N GLU A 141 -7.58 2.08 -37.44
CA GLU A 141 -8.68 2.90 -37.92
C GLU A 141 -8.22 4.33 -38.15
N THR A 142 -8.40 4.79 -39.41
CA THR A 142 -7.94 6.10 -39.84
C THR A 142 -9.01 7.18 -39.75
N ASP A 143 -10.29 6.77 -39.65
CA ASP A 143 -11.42 7.68 -39.49
C ASP A 143 -12.03 7.57 -38.11
N ALA A 144 -11.63 8.48 -37.22
CA ALA A 144 -12.10 8.55 -35.85
C ALA A 144 -13.62 8.83 -35.68
N THR A 145 -14.30 9.20 -36.79
CA THR A 145 -15.75 9.44 -36.83
C THR A 145 -16.57 8.18 -37.09
N HIS A 146 -15.94 7.09 -37.51
CA HIS A 146 -16.62 5.80 -37.68
C HIS A 146 -17.28 5.34 -36.36
N LEU A 147 -18.42 4.67 -36.52
CA LEU A 147 -19.14 4.14 -35.35
C LEU A 147 -18.52 2.82 -34.89
N ILE A 148 -18.56 2.58 -33.59
CA ILE A 148 -18.01 1.35 -32.98
C ILE A 148 -18.62 0.08 -33.59
N LYS A 149 -19.90 0.09 -33.95
CA LYS A 149 -20.56 -1.05 -34.61
C LYS A 149 -19.94 -1.47 -35.94
N ASP A 150 -19.20 -0.55 -36.61
CA ASP A 150 -18.60 -0.80 -37.91
C ASP A 150 -17.17 -1.38 -37.81
N VAL A 151 -16.48 -1.11 -36.67
CA VAL A 151 -15.09 -1.51 -36.42
C VAL A 151 -14.97 -2.65 -35.35
N MET A 152 -15.99 -2.88 -34.55
CA MET A 152 -15.96 -3.89 -33.48
C MET A 152 -15.89 -5.31 -34.02
N THR A 153 -15.31 -6.22 -33.26
CA THR A 153 -15.46 -7.66 -33.44
C THR A 153 -16.87 -8.08 -32.96
N LYS A 154 -17.71 -8.61 -33.85
CA LYS A 154 -19.12 -8.98 -33.59
C LYS A 154 -19.27 -10.41 -33.03
N ASP A 155 -18.47 -11.35 -33.53
CA ASP A 155 -18.50 -12.75 -33.08
C ASP A 155 -17.66 -12.92 -31.80
N VAL A 156 -18.22 -12.50 -30.68
CA VAL A 156 -17.52 -12.52 -29.39
C VAL A 156 -17.60 -13.89 -28.74
N VAL A 157 -16.45 -14.51 -28.50
CA VAL A 157 -16.38 -15.71 -27.69
C VAL A 157 -16.67 -15.36 -26.23
N THR A 158 -17.66 -16.01 -25.63
CA THR A 158 -18.13 -15.75 -24.27
C THR A 158 -18.15 -17.02 -23.41
N ALA A 159 -18.24 -16.87 -22.10
CA ALA A 159 -18.50 -17.97 -21.17
C ALA A 159 -19.67 -17.64 -20.24
N LYS A 160 -20.22 -18.66 -19.58
CA LYS A 160 -21.30 -18.50 -18.60
C LYS A 160 -20.76 -18.14 -17.21
N PRO A 161 -21.56 -17.49 -16.35
CA PRO A 161 -21.24 -17.31 -14.95
C PRO A 161 -20.91 -18.65 -14.26
N GLY A 162 -19.85 -18.66 -13.43
CA GLY A 162 -19.39 -19.87 -12.75
C GLY A 162 -18.33 -20.67 -13.52
N VAL A 163 -17.87 -20.20 -14.69
CA VAL A 163 -16.74 -20.79 -15.40
C VAL A 163 -15.50 -20.83 -14.49
N SER A 164 -14.82 -21.97 -14.42
CA SER A 164 -13.56 -22.11 -13.67
C SER A 164 -12.41 -21.41 -14.40
N LEU A 165 -11.34 -21.08 -13.64
CA LEU A 165 -10.13 -20.47 -14.24
C LEU A 165 -9.49 -21.37 -15.29
N ASP A 166 -9.43 -22.68 -15.02
CA ASP A 166 -8.85 -23.65 -15.96
C ASP A 166 -9.65 -23.75 -17.26
N GLU A 167 -10.98 -23.68 -17.17
CA GLU A 167 -11.85 -23.63 -18.35
C GLU A 167 -11.70 -22.33 -19.11
N ALA A 168 -11.69 -21.18 -18.40
CA ALA A 168 -11.44 -19.87 -19.00
C ALA A 168 -10.08 -19.84 -19.72
N LYS A 169 -9.03 -20.37 -19.10
CA LYS A 169 -7.69 -20.51 -19.71
C LYS A 169 -7.73 -21.34 -21.00
N LYS A 170 -8.44 -22.48 -20.98
CA LYS A 170 -8.60 -23.32 -22.18
C LYS A 170 -9.35 -22.60 -23.31
N ILE A 171 -10.42 -21.83 -22.97
CA ILE A 171 -11.19 -21.07 -23.96
C ILE A 171 -10.31 -19.96 -24.56
N LEU A 172 -9.63 -19.13 -23.74
CA LEU A 172 -8.72 -18.09 -24.18
C LEU A 172 -7.64 -18.65 -25.13
N HIS A 173 -7.01 -19.76 -24.73
CA HIS A 173 -5.96 -20.42 -25.55
C HIS A 173 -6.52 -20.98 -26.85
N LYS A 174 -7.64 -21.73 -26.81
CA LYS A 174 -8.26 -22.35 -27.99
C LYS A 174 -8.63 -21.32 -29.06
N HIS A 175 -9.19 -20.19 -28.62
CA HIS A 175 -9.67 -19.14 -29.53
C HIS A 175 -8.61 -18.04 -29.78
N ARG A 176 -7.43 -18.13 -29.16
CA ARG A 176 -6.33 -17.15 -29.24
C ARG A 176 -6.77 -15.72 -28.93
N ILE A 177 -7.63 -15.57 -27.94
CA ILE A 177 -8.17 -14.30 -27.45
C ILE A 177 -7.56 -13.94 -26.09
N GLU A 178 -7.52 -12.65 -25.78
CA GLU A 178 -6.98 -12.14 -24.51
C GLU A 178 -8.07 -11.78 -23.51
N LYS A 179 -9.31 -11.64 -23.97
CA LYS A 179 -10.45 -11.16 -23.19
C LYS A 179 -11.64 -12.10 -23.39
N LEU A 180 -12.19 -12.61 -22.30
CA LEU A 180 -13.33 -13.54 -22.28
C LEU A 180 -14.48 -12.92 -21.49
N PRO A 181 -15.47 -12.30 -22.15
CA PRO A 181 -16.65 -11.81 -21.48
C PRO A 181 -17.48 -12.94 -20.89
N ILE A 182 -17.98 -12.72 -19.68
CA ILE A 182 -18.90 -13.63 -18.99
C ILE A 182 -20.29 -13.04 -19.12
N VAL A 183 -21.20 -13.80 -19.74
CA VAL A 183 -22.57 -13.35 -20.01
C VAL A 183 -23.58 -14.37 -19.51
N ASP A 184 -24.73 -13.89 -19.05
CA ASP A 184 -25.84 -14.76 -18.70
C ASP A 184 -26.62 -15.25 -19.95
N GLU A 185 -27.63 -16.09 -19.74
CA GLU A 185 -28.43 -16.66 -20.82
C GLU A 185 -29.25 -15.61 -21.60
N SER A 186 -29.44 -14.42 -21.02
CA SER A 186 -30.13 -13.30 -21.64
C SER A 186 -29.18 -12.36 -22.39
N GLY A 187 -27.85 -12.60 -22.37
CA GLY A 187 -26.83 -11.79 -23.03
C GLY A 187 -26.31 -10.61 -22.21
N PHE A 188 -26.68 -10.51 -20.92
CA PHE A 188 -26.16 -9.46 -20.05
C PHE A 188 -24.78 -9.80 -19.53
N ILE A 189 -23.90 -8.79 -19.51
CA ILE A 189 -22.53 -8.91 -19.02
C ILE A 189 -22.55 -9.11 -17.49
N LYS A 190 -21.86 -10.17 -17.01
CA LYS A 190 -21.66 -10.48 -15.59
C LYS A 190 -20.20 -10.32 -15.18
N GLY A 191 -19.30 -10.19 -16.14
CA GLY A 191 -17.87 -9.98 -15.88
C GLY A 191 -17.01 -10.11 -17.12
N LEU A 192 -15.72 -9.97 -16.90
CA LEU A 192 -14.68 -10.15 -17.92
C LEU A 192 -13.50 -10.87 -17.27
N ILE A 193 -12.99 -11.92 -17.90
CA ILE A 193 -11.74 -12.58 -17.54
C ILE A 193 -10.72 -12.26 -18.63
N THR A 194 -9.50 -11.87 -18.26
CA THR A 194 -8.42 -11.63 -19.22
C THR A 194 -7.29 -12.65 -19.06
N SER A 195 -6.52 -12.87 -20.11
CA SER A 195 -5.31 -13.70 -20.04
C SER A 195 -4.32 -13.18 -19.00
N LYS A 196 -4.21 -11.84 -18.88
CA LYS A 196 -3.37 -11.16 -17.91
C LYS A 196 -3.79 -11.47 -16.46
N ASP A 197 -5.09 -11.59 -16.18
CA ASP A 197 -5.60 -11.92 -14.84
C ASP A 197 -5.22 -13.36 -14.45
N ILE A 198 -5.33 -14.30 -15.38
CA ILE A 198 -4.92 -15.70 -15.16
C ILE A 198 -3.41 -15.79 -14.90
N THR A 199 -2.60 -15.16 -15.75
CA THR A 199 -1.13 -15.13 -15.59
C THR A 199 -0.73 -14.51 -14.26
N ASN A 200 -1.36 -13.38 -13.87
CA ASN A 200 -1.10 -12.74 -12.57
C ASN A 200 -1.38 -13.66 -11.37
N ILE A 201 -2.35 -14.57 -11.45
CA ILE A 201 -2.64 -15.50 -10.35
C ILE A 201 -1.55 -16.56 -10.24
N GLU A 202 -1.06 -17.08 -11.37
CA GLU A 202 -0.01 -18.08 -11.44
C GLU A 202 1.35 -17.51 -11.03
N ASP A 203 1.67 -16.29 -11.48
CA ASP A 203 2.96 -15.62 -11.22
C ASP A 203 3.12 -15.13 -9.77
N TYR A 204 2.00 -14.83 -9.08
CA TYR A 204 2.02 -14.27 -7.73
C TYR A 204 1.25 -15.12 -6.70
N PRO A 205 1.70 -16.37 -6.41
CA PRO A 205 1.01 -17.26 -5.48
C PRO A 205 0.99 -16.74 -4.04
N SER A 206 1.98 -15.94 -3.67
CA SER A 206 2.09 -15.32 -2.34
C SER A 206 1.39 -13.98 -2.21
N ALA A 207 0.64 -13.53 -3.22
CA ALA A 207 -0.02 -12.23 -3.17
C ALA A 207 -1.04 -12.14 -2.02
N SER A 208 -1.07 -10.98 -1.35
CA SER A 208 -2.10 -10.66 -0.37
C SER A 208 -3.40 -10.30 -1.06
N LYS A 209 -4.45 -11.10 -0.85
CA LYS A 209 -5.73 -11.00 -1.56
C LYS A 209 -6.91 -10.96 -0.59
N ASP A 210 -7.97 -10.27 -1.01
CA ASP A 210 -9.26 -10.29 -0.33
C ASP A 210 -10.02 -11.62 -0.61
N LYS A 211 -11.19 -11.76 0.00
CA LYS A 211 -12.05 -12.97 -0.18
C LYS A 211 -12.52 -13.22 -1.61
N LYS A 212 -12.45 -12.20 -2.48
CA LYS A 212 -12.79 -12.28 -3.91
C LYS A 212 -11.55 -12.55 -4.79
N GLY A 213 -10.38 -12.74 -4.19
CA GLY A 213 -9.11 -12.97 -4.89
C GLY A 213 -8.46 -11.69 -5.44
N ARG A 214 -8.97 -10.50 -5.11
CA ARG A 214 -8.43 -9.22 -5.55
C ARG A 214 -7.31 -8.75 -4.60
N PRO A 215 -6.30 -8.00 -5.09
CA PRO A 215 -5.23 -7.48 -4.25
C PRO A 215 -5.75 -6.69 -3.04
N LEU A 216 -5.12 -6.87 -1.88
CA LEU A 216 -5.39 -6.04 -0.71
C LEU A 216 -4.85 -4.62 -0.91
N VAL A 217 -5.63 -3.63 -0.50
CA VAL A 217 -5.25 -2.21 -0.54
C VAL A 217 -5.79 -1.45 0.67
N GLY A 218 -4.91 -0.62 1.26
CA GLY A 218 -5.29 0.37 2.26
C GLY A 218 -5.40 1.76 1.66
N ALA A 219 -6.13 2.66 2.34
CA ALA A 219 -6.21 4.06 1.98
C ALA A 219 -6.23 4.97 3.22
N ALA A 220 -5.51 6.08 3.14
CA ALA A 220 -5.41 7.02 4.25
C ALA A 220 -6.56 8.03 4.25
N VAL A 221 -7.03 8.38 5.44
CA VAL A 221 -8.01 9.47 5.70
C VAL A 221 -7.44 10.44 6.74
N GLY A 222 -7.88 11.69 6.67
CA GLY A 222 -7.51 12.73 7.64
C GLY A 222 -8.42 12.71 8.88
N VAL A 223 -8.28 13.75 9.71
CA VAL A 223 -9.09 13.96 10.92
C VAL A 223 -9.94 15.23 10.88
N LYS A 224 -9.98 15.92 9.74
CA LYS A 224 -10.73 17.17 9.53
C LYS A 224 -11.33 17.19 8.12
N GLY A 225 -12.31 18.06 7.90
CA GLY A 225 -12.91 18.30 6.59
C GLY A 225 -13.69 17.10 6.08
N ASP A 226 -13.29 16.56 4.97
CA ASP A 226 -13.98 15.58 4.15
C ASP A 226 -13.87 14.11 4.63
N PHE A 227 -13.31 13.84 5.81
CA PHE A 227 -12.92 12.47 6.21
C PHE A 227 -14.08 11.46 6.18
N MET A 228 -15.33 11.87 6.44
CA MET A 228 -16.48 10.96 6.39
C MET A 228 -16.88 10.60 4.96
N GLU A 229 -17.04 11.61 4.09
CA GLU A 229 -17.33 11.41 2.66
C GLU A 229 -16.23 10.60 1.96
N ARG A 230 -14.98 10.92 2.28
CA ARG A 230 -13.81 10.19 1.79
C ARG A 230 -13.82 8.73 2.26
N THR A 231 -14.14 8.48 3.52
CA THR A 231 -14.29 7.12 4.08
C THR A 231 -15.30 6.31 3.29
N GLU A 232 -16.50 6.86 3.07
CA GLU A 232 -17.56 6.20 2.32
C GLU A 232 -17.11 5.87 0.89
N SER A 233 -16.60 6.85 0.15
CA SER A 233 -16.12 6.68 -1.22
C SER A 233 -15.00 5.64 -1.35
N LEU A 234 -14.06 5.59 -0.38
CA LEU A 234 -12.97 4.60 -0.37
C LEU A 234 -13.47 3.18 -0.08
N LEU A 235 -14.45 3.03 0.82
CA LEU A 235 -15.07 1.74 1.10
C LEU A 235 -15.89 1.24 -0.09
N GLU A 236 -16.61 2.12 -0.78
CA GLU A 236 -17.33 1.80 -2.02
C GLU A 236 -16.38 1.40 -3.14
N ALA A 237 -15.22 2.06 -3.26
CA ALA A 237 -14.16 1.68 -4.18
C ALA A 237 -13.50 0.33 -3.83
N GLY A 238 -13.74 -0.20 -2.63
CA GLY A 238 -13.30 -1.51 -2.18
C GLY A 238 -12.00 -1.50 -1.37
N ALA A 239 -11.63 -0.39 -0.72
CA ALA A 239 -10.51 -0.39 0.23
C ALA A 239 -10.76 -1.44 1.34
N ASP A 240 -9.75 -2.27 1.61
CA ASP A 240 -9.85 -3.33 2.63
C ASP A 240 -9.62 -2.79 4.03
N VAL A 241 -8.81 -1.76 4.15
CA VAL A 241 -8.46 -1.13 5.43
C VAL A 241 -8.28 0.38 5.24
N LEU A 242 -8.77 1.15 6.19
CA LEU A 242 -8.53 2.59 6.24
C LEU A 242 -7.49 2.93 7.29
N VAL A 243 -6.75 4.02 7.06
CA VAL A 243 -5.72 4.50 7.97
C VAL A 243 -6.03 5.95 8.34
N VAL A 244 -6.46 6.19 9.58
CA VAL A 244 -6.53 7.55 10.14
C VAL A 244 -5.11 8.01 10.40
N ASP A 245 -4.64 8.97 9.59
CA ASP A 245 -3.25 9.41 9.57
C ASP A 245 -3.09 10.88 9.94
N ILE A 246 -2.40 11.11 11.04
CA ILE A 246 -2.06 12.42 11.58
C ILE A 246 -0.71 12.36 12.30
N ALA A 247 0.04 13.47 12.30
CA ALA A 247 1.36 13.55 12.93
C ALA A 247 1.33 13.21 14.44
N HIS A 248 0.26 13.62 15.15
CA HIS A 248 0.03 13.29 16.55
C HIS A 248 -1.35 12.62 16.73
N GLY A 249 -1.34 11.28 16.64
CA GLY A 249 -2.55 10.45 16.73
C GLY A 249 -3.19 10.37 18.12
N HIS A 250 -2.43 10.61 19.18
CA HIS A 250 -2.97 10.67 20.53
C HIS A 250 -3.56 12.07 20.82
N SER A 251 -4.64 12.38 20.11
CA SER A 251 -5.34 13.69 20.17
C SER A 251 -6.85 13.49 20.09
N GLU A 252 -7.62 14.44 20.64
CA GLU A 252 -9.08 14.37 20.58
C GLU A 252 -9.62 14.32 19.15
N ASN A 253 -8.99 15.04 18.22
CA ASN A 253 -9.38 14.99 16.81
C ASN A 253 -9.25 13.57 16.22
N ALA A 254 -8.17 12.83 16.53
CA ALA A 254 -8.01 11.47 16.07
C ALA A 254 -9.01 10.53 16.74
N ILE A 255 -9.16 10.62 18.07
CA ILE A 255 -10.05 9.77 18.85
C ILE A 255 -11.51 9.94 18.43
N SER A 256 -11.98 11.19 18.24
CA SER A 256 -13.33 11.47 17.77
C SER A 256 -13.55 10.99 16.33
N THR A 257 -12.56 11.15 15.44
CA THR A 257 -12.61 10.65 14.06
C THR A 257 -12.76 9.12 14.04
N ILE A 258 -11.96 8.39 14.82
CA ILE A 258 -12.03 6.93 14.93
C ILE A 258 -13.44 6.51 15.38
N ARG A 259 -13.97 7.12 16.45
CA ARG A 259 -15.32 6.83 16.95
C ARG A 259 -16.40 7.10 15.91
N ASN A 260 -16.31 8.20 15.17
CA ASN A 260 -17.27 8.57 14.12
C ASN A 260 -17.24 7.57 12.96
N ILE A 261 -16.06 7.20 12.48
CA ILE A 261 -15.91 6.19 11.41
C ILE A 261 -16.46 4.84 11.87
N LYS A 262 -16.07 4.36 13.06
CA LYS A 262 -16.52 3.06 13.57
C LYS A 262 -18.02 3.05 13.87
N LYS A 263 -18.62 4.17 14.24
CA LYS A 263 -20.08 4.29 14.42
C LYS A 263 -20.83 4.22 13.09
N ALA A 264 -20.35 4.91 12.05
CA ALA A 264 -20.99 4.93 10.73
C ALA A 264 -20.71 3.66 9.93
N PHE A 265 -19.49 3.12 10.02
CA PHE A 265 -19.03 1.95 9.27
C PHE A 265 -18.46 0.86 10.22
N PRO A 266 -19.30 0.16 10.99
CA PRO A 266 -18.83 -0.77 12.04
C PRO A 266 -17.96 -1.93 11.52
N LYS A 267 -18.11 -2.30 10.25
CA LYS A 267 -17.37 -3.39 9.59
C LYS A 267 -16.06 -2.93 8.98
N CYS A 268 -15.78 -1.63 8.96
CA CYS A 268 -14.54 -1.09 8.41
C CYS A 268 -13.36 -1.52 9.27
N GLU A 269 -12.34 -2.13 8.66
CA GLU A 269 -11.03 -2.31 9.29
C GLU A 269 -10.31 -0.96 9.36
N LEU A 270 -9.92 -0.54 10.56
CA LEU A 270 -9.40 0.80 10.82
C LEU A 270 -8.08 0.75 11.57
N ILE A 271 -7.03 1.28 10.95
CA ILE A 271 -5.74 1.55 11.56
C ILE A 271 -5.72 3.03 11.95
N ALA A 272 -5.09 3.39 13.05
CA ALA A 272 -4.86 4.80 13.38
C ALA A 272 -3.46 5.06 13.95
N GLY A 273 -2.96 6.26 13.74
CA GLY A 273 -1.67 6.75 14.22
C GLY A 273 -1.37 8.17 13.69
N ASN A 274 -0.16 8.70 14.01
CA ASN A 274 0.90 7.97 14.70
C ASN A 274 0.89 8.29 16.19
N ILE A 275 1.22 7.28 16.97
CA ILE A 275 1.44 7.43 18.42
C ILE A 275 2.82 6.88 18.80
N ALA A 276 3.26 7.13 20.03
CA ALA A 276 4.57 6.65 20.49
C ALA A 276 4.56 6.18 21.97
N THR A 277 3.40 6.05 22.59
CA THR A 277 3.28 5.73 24.02
C THR A 277 2.24 4.64 24.28
N ALA A 278 2.44 3.87 25.34
CA ALA A 278 1.48 2.86 25.80
C ALA A 278 0.07 3.44 26.00
N GLN A 279 -0.03 4.62 26.66
CA GLN A 279 -1.31 5.31 26.88
C GLN A 279 -1.99 5.67 25.55
N GLY A 280 -1.23 6.22 24.58
CA GLY A 280 -1.77 6.53 23.25
C GLY A 280 -2.29 5.29 22.52
N ALA A 281 -1.58 4.15 22.65
CA ALA A 281 -2.04 2.88 22.09
C ALA A 281 -3.36 2.43 22.72
N GLU A 282 -3.44 2.46 24.06
CA GLU A 282 -4.65 2.06 24.80
C GLU A 282 -5.86 2.93 24.43
N ASP A 283 -5.68 4.25 24.36
CA ASP A 283 -6.77 5.18 24.05
C ASP A 283 -7.29 5.03 22.61
N LEU A 284 -6.42 4.79 21.62
CA LEU A 284 -6.85 4.49 20.28
C LEU A 284 -7.56 3.13 20.19
N ILE A 285 -7.09 2.11 20.92
CA ILE A 285 -7.73 0.80 20.99
C ILE A 285 -9.14 0.91 21.59
N LYS A 286 -9.28 1.65 22.70
CA LYS A 286 -10.58 1.93 23.33
C LYS A 286 -11.52 2.75 22.42
N ALA A 287 -10.96 3.57 21.52
CA ALA A 287 -11.75 4.27 20.51
C ALA A 287 -12.27 3.35 19.40
N GLY A 288 -11.72 2.13 19.26
CA GLY A 288 -12.25 1.08 18.37
C GLY A 288 -11.40 0.74 17.16
N VAL A 289 -10.09 1.06 17.15
CA VAL A 289 -9.21 0.69 16.05
C VAL A 289 -8.93 -0.82 15.99
N ASP A 290 -8.60 -1.30 14.81
CA ASP A 290 -8.25 -2.70 14.55
C ASP A 290 -6.72 -2.93 14.42
N ALA A 291 -5.94 -1.85 14.35
CA ALA A 291 -4.48 -1.83 14.53
C ALA A 291 -4.01 -0.42 14.90
N VAL A 292 -2.83 -0.33 15.50
CA VAL A 292 -2.21 0.94 15.91
C VAL A 292 -0.89 1.15 15.17
N LYS A 293 -0.71 2.35 14.57
CA LYS A 293 0.51 2.74 13.87
C LYS A 293 1.39 3.59 14.79
N VAL A 294 2.64 3.10 15.02
CA VAL A 294 3.56 3.61 16.04
C VAL A 294 4.79 4.22 15.40
N GLY A 295 5.06 5.49 15.73
CA GLY A 295 6.26 6.20 15.30
C GLY A 295 6.05 7.71 15.24
N VAL A 296 6.71 8.46 16.11
CA VAL A 296 6.69 9.93 16.14
C VAL A 296 8.11 10.46 16.01
N GLY A 297 8.38 11.13 14.88
CA GLY A 297 9.68 11.74 14.62
C GLY A 297 10.80 10.77 14.23
N SER A 298 10.51 9.52 13.90
CA SER A 298 11.49 8.50 13.51
C SER A 298 11.71 8.38 11.99
N GLY A 299 10.85 9.00 11.17
CA GLY A 299 10.96 8.96 9.71
C GLY A 299 12.19 9.70 9.19
N SER A 300 12.76 9.24 8.05
CA SER A 300 14.02 9.76 7.48
C SER A 300 13.97 11.24 7.05
N ILE A 301 12.78 11.76 6.78
CA ILE A 301 12.52 13.15 6.37
C ILE A 301 11.59 13.87 7.36
N CYS A 302 11.35 13.25 8.51
CA CYS A 302 10.58 13.84 9.60
C CYS A 302 11.52 14.66 10.50
N ILE A 303 11.15 15.93 10.74
CA ILE A 303 11.89 16.83 11.65
C ILE A 303 11.05 17.24 12.86
N THR A 304 9.95 16.56 13.12
CA THR A 304 9.05 16.83 14.28
C THR A 304 9.85 16.94 15.58
N ARG A 305 10.79 16.03 15.85
CA ARG A 305 11.59 16.09 17.09
C ARG A 305 12.48 17.33 17.18
N VAL A 306 12.96 17.84 16.05
CA VAL A 306 13.78 19.05 16.00
C VAL A 306 12.92 20.28 16.20
N ILE A 307 11.74 20.30 15.58
CA ILE A 307 10.84 21.46 15.60
C ILE A 307 10.07 21.57 16.91
N THR A 308 9.54 20.46 17.41
CA THR A 308 8.65 20.45 18.58
C THR A 308 9.32 20.01 19.87
N GLY A 309 10.50 19.40 19.80
CA GLY A 309 11.13 18.75 20.95
C GLY A 309 10.44 17.45 21.42
N SER A 310 9.39 17.00 20.70
CA SER A 310 8.58 15.83 21.09
C SER A 310 8.88 14.62 20.24
N GLY A 311 8.88 13.43 20.86
CA GLY A 311 9.07 12.14 20.20
C GLY A 311 9.58 11.08 21.14
N VAL A 312 9.55 9.82 20.68
CA VAL A 312 10.12 8.67 21.42
C VAL A 312 11.00 7.87 20.45
N PRO A 313 12.21 7.43 20.83
CA PRO A 313 13.03 6.52 20.04
C PRO A 313 12.25 5.26 19.64
N GLN A 314 12.40 4.83 18.39
CA GLN A 314 11.44 3.94 17.74
C GLN A 314 11.32 2.55 18.41
N LEU A 315 12.44 1.96 18.80
CA LEU A 315 12.41 0.65 19.46
C LEU A 315 11.61 0.71 20.76
N THR A 316 11.88 1.71 21.62
CA THR A 316 11.13 1.92 22.87
C THR A 316 9.65 2.15 22.60
N ALA A 317 9.30 2.99 21.63
CA ALA A 317 7.90 3.24 21.28
C ALA A 317 7.18 1.96 20.86
N VAL A 318 7.82 1.12 20.02
CA VAL A 318 7.26 -0.17 19.59
C VAL A 318 7.09 -1.11 20.77
N MET A 319 8.11 -1.27 21.63
CA MET A 319 8.04 -2.18 22.78
C MET A 319 6.93 -1.79 23.77
N ASP A 320 6.79 -0.50 24.07
CA ASP A 320 5.76 -0.01 25.00
C ASP A 320 4.35 -0.18 24.45
N CYS A 321 4.15 0.14 23.14
CA CYS A 321 2.85 -0.03 22.50
C CYS A 321 2.51 -1.51 22.27
N ALA A 322 3.50 -2.35 21.95
CA ALA A 322 3.28 -3.78 21.70
C ALA A 322 2.77 -4.54 22.93
N LYS A 323 3.18 -4.13 24.14
CA LYS A 323 2.62 -4.69 25.38
C LYS A 323 1.12 -4.48 25.44
N ILE A 324 0.66 -3.26 25.19
CA ILE A 324 -0.76 -2.92 25.17
C ILE A 324 -1.47 -3.64 24.02
N GLY A 325 -0.89 -3.63 22.81
CA GLY A 325 -1.44 -4.34 21.66
C GLY A 325 -1.68 -5.83 21.97
N LYS A 326 -0.73 -6.48 22.65
CA LYS A 326 -0.83 -7.89 23.06
C LYS A 326 -1.98 -8.11 24.05
N ASP A 327 -2.14 -7.24 25.06
CA ASP A 327 -3.18 -7.37 26.09
C ASP A 327 -4.60 -7.26 25.47
N TYR A 328 -4.75 -6.45 24.43
CA TYR A 328 -6.03 -6.24 23.72
C TYR A 328 -6.19 -7.09 22.45
N GLY A 329 -5.17 -7.86 22.07
CA GLY A 329 -5.16 -8.63 20.80
C GLY A 329 -5.18 -7.75 19.56
N ILE A 330 -4.60 -6.54 19.61
CA ILE A 330 -4.55 -5.56 18.54
C ILE A 330 -3.14 -5.47 17.95
N PRO A 331 -2.97 -5.68 16.62
CA PRO A 331 -1.67 -5.57 15.96
C PRO A 331 -1.06 -4.18 16.05
N ILE A 332 0.26 -4.13 16.15
CA ILE A 332 1.06 -2.89 16.15
C ILE A 332 1.87 -2.82 14.87
N ILE A 333 1.84 -1.68 14.20
CA ILE A 333 2.60 -1.39 12.98
C ILE A 333 3.74 -0.44 13.35
N SER A 334 4.98 -0.86 13.15
CA SER A 334 6.15 0.02 13.33
C SER A 334 6.31 0.92 12.11
N ASP A 335 6.19 2.22 12.27
CA ASP A 335 6.29 3.21 11.20
C ASP A 335 7.44 4.18 11.44
N GLY A 336 8.43 4.15 10.54
CA GLY A 336 9.65 4.96 10.60
C GLY A 336 10.83 4.30 11.30
N GLY A 337 12.01 4.88 11.11
CA GLY A 337 13.27 4.42 11.68
C GLY A 337 13.92 3.21 10.99
N THR A 338 13.20 2.51 10.10
CA THR A 338 13.68 1.33 9.39
C THR A 338 14.48 1.72 8.16
N ARG A 339 15.74 1.32 8.09
CA ARG A 339 16.70 1.58 7.00
C ARG A 339 17.24 0.29 6.39
N THR A 340 17.17 -0.81 7.14
CA THR A 340 17.71 -2.12 6.77
C THR A 340 16.72 -3.23 7.11
N SER A 341 16.95 -4.44 6.58
CA SER A 341 16.21 -5.64 7.00
C SER A 341 16.46 -5.99 8.47
N GLY A 342 17.63 -5.65 9.00
CA GLY A 342 17.97 -5.82 10.42
C GLY A 342 17.08 -4.94 11.32
N ASP A 343 16.85 -3.68 10.94
CA ASP A 343 15.94 -2.80 11.69
C ASP A 343 14.50 -3.34 11.66
N ALA A 344 14.04 -3.82 10.48
CA ALA A 344 12.73 -4.48 10.36
C ALA A 344 12.63 -5.72 11.26
N THR A 345 13.68 -6.55 11.31
CA THR A 345 13.73 -7.72 12.18
C THR A 345 13.64 -7.33 13.66
N LYS A 346 14.39 -6.29 14.07
CA LYS A 346 14.33 -5.77 15.45
C LYS A 346 12.95 -5.20 15.79
N ALA A 347 12.31 -4.49 14.87
CA ALA A 347 10.94 -3.98 15.07
C ALA A 347 9.94 -5.12 15.29
N LEU A 348 10.01 -6.18 14.45
CA LEU A 348 9.17 -7.36 14.58
C LEU A 348 9.44 -8.11 15.88
N ALA A 349 10.71 -8.33 16.24
CA ALA A 349 11.11 -8.95 17.49
C ALA A 349 10.65 -8.17 18.74
N ALA A 350 10.59 -6.83 18.62
CA ALA A 350 10.10 -5.94 19.68
C ALA A 350 8.58 -5.97 19.87
N GLY A 351 7.86 -6.73 19.04
CA GLY A 351 6.41 -6.95 19.16
C GLY A 351 5.57 -6.26 18.06
N ALA A 352 6.17 -5.59 17.08
CA ALA A 352 5.43 -5.14 15.91
C ALA A 352 4.94 -6.34 15.08
N SER A 353 3.71 -6.28 14.61
CA SER A 353 3.16 -7.28 13.70
C SER A 353 3.61 -7.03 12.26
N SER A 354 3.77 -5.76 11.88
CA SER A 354 4.25 -5.37 10.57
C SER A 354 5.06 -4.07 10.62
N VAL A 355 5.76 -3.76 9.54
CA VAL A 355 6.64 -2.61 9.42
C VAL A 355 6.21 -1.78 8.22
N MET A 356 5.88 -0.51 8.46
CA MET A 356 5.63 0.45 7.39
C MET A 356 6.95 1.06 6.91
N VAL A 357 7.16 1.03 5.60
CA VAL A 357 8.39 1.49 4.95
C VAL A 357 8.09 2.61 3.96
N GLY A 358 8.80 3.72 4.08
CA GLY A 358 8.71 4.89 3.21
C GLY A 358 9.97 5.07 2.37
N SER A 359 11.07 5.54 2.97
CA SER A 359 12.30 5.91 2.27
C SER A 359 12.96 4.77 1.49
N MET A 360 12.79 3.54 1.94
CA MET A 360 13.31 2.37 1.24
C MET A 360 12.60 2.14 -0.10
N LEU A 361 11.31 2.44 -0.18
CA LEU A 361 10.46 2.28 -1.37
C LEU A 361 10.39 3.56 -2.22
N GLY A 362 10.64 4.72 -1.62
CA GLY A 362 10.80 5.96 -2.39
C GLY A 362 11.98 5.85 -3.37
N GLY A 363 11.79 6.31 -4.62
CA GLY A 363 12.79 6.21 -5.68
C GLY A 363 12.72 4.92 -6.51
N THR A 364 11.75 4.03 -6.27
CA THR A 364 11.49 2.85 -7.10
C THR A 364 10.67 3.20 -8.33
N ASP A 365 10.58 2.30 -9.30
CA ASP A 365 9.76 2.46 -10.50
C ASP A 365 8.30 2.72 -10.15
N GLU A 366 7.78 1.99 -9.17
CA GLU A 366 6.38 2.02 -8.75
C GLU A 366 6.01 3.19 -7.84
N SER A 367 7.02 3.90 -7.28
CA SER A 367 6.75 5.13 -6.52
C SER A 367 6.32 6.27 -7.45
N PRO A 368 5.40 7.17 -7.01
CA PRO A 368 4.99 8.33 -7.81
C PRO A 368 6.14 9.27 -8.17
N GLY A 369 5.93 10.05 -9.24
CA GLY A 369 6.86 11.08 -9.69
C GLY A 369 7.86 10.59 -10.75
N THR A 370 8.37 11.57 -11.52
CA THR A 370 9.31 11.35 -12.62
C THR A 370 10.74 11.13 -12.14
N VAL A 371 11.49 10.36 -12.90
CA VAL A 371 12.93 10.18 -12.69
C VAL A 371 13.67 11.42 -13.18
N LEU A 372 14.46 12.03 -12.31
CA LEU A 372 15.31 13.17 -12.59
C LEU A 372 16.76 12.72 -12.76
N THR A 373 17.49 13.30 -13.74
CA THR A 373 18.91 13.05 -13.93
C THR A 373 19.71 14.25 -13.44
N LYS A 374 20.65 14.04 -12.51
CA LYS A 374 21.57 15.05 -12.00
C LYS A 374 22.98 14.46 -11.93
N ASN A 375 23.94 15.11 -12.58
CA ASN A 375 25.35 14.66 -12.61
C ASN A 375 25.51 13.19 -13.05
N GLY A 376 24.76 12.77 -14.09
CA GLY A 376 24.80 11.40 -14.61
C GLY A 376 24.11 10.34 -13.74
N LYS A 377 23.56 10.70 -12.57
CA LYS A 377 22.83 9.80 -11.68
C LYS A 377 21.34 10.09 -11.71
N ARG A 378 20.55 9.03 -11.55
CA ARG A 378 19.08 9.11 -11.53
C ARG A 378 18.56 9.24 -10.10
N PHE A 379 17.53 10.06 -9.92
CA PHE A 379 16.88 10.36 -8.62
C PHE A 379 15.37 10.47 -8.80
N LYS A 380 14.63 10.33 -7.71
CA LYS A 380 13.24 10.76 -7.58
C LYS A 380 13.09 11.73 -6.41
N ILE A 381 12.06 12.56 -6.45
CA ILE A 381 11.69 13.43 -5.32
C ILE A 381 11.09 12.54 -4.22
N TYR A 382 11.48 12.82 -2.98
CA TYR A 382 10.94 12.18 -1.79
C TYR A 382 10.68 13.25 -0.73
N ARG A 383 9.43 13.35 -0.27
CA ARG A 383 9.04 14.41 0.65
C ARG A 383 8.17 13.92 1.81
N GLY A 384 8.32 14.59 2.97
CA GLY A 384 7.49 14.36 4.13
C GLY A 384 6.08 14.90 3.94
N MET A 385 5.07 14.20 4.46
CA MET A 385 3.66 14.63 4.37
C MET A 385 3.38 15.95 5.11
N ALA A 386 4.24 16.31 6.08
CA ALA A 386 4.21 17.60 6.78
C ALA A 386 5.26 18.59 6.23
N SER A 387 5.74 18.42 4.99
CA SER A 387 6.58 19.41 4.29
C SER A 387 5.73 20.54 3.71
N LEU A 388 6.37 21.67 3.42
CA LEU A 388 5.70 22.82 2.83
C LEU A 388 5.05 22.48 1.48
N GLY A 389 5.80 21.84 0.56
CA GLY A 389 5.30 21.50 -0.76
C GLY A 389 4.17 20.46 -0.72
N ALA A 390 4.21 19.50 0.22
CA ALA A 390 3.11 18.57 0.44
C ALA A 390 1.84 19.29 0.93
N SER A 391 1.98 20.25 1.85
CA SER A 391 0.85 21.06 2.36
C SER A 391 0.23 21.92 1.28
N LEU A 392 1.06 22.59 0.47
CA LEU A 392 0.60 23.39 -0.67
C LEU A 392 -0.11 22.56 -1.74
N GLY A 393 0.47 21.44 -2.11
CA GLY A 393 -0.13 20.51 -3.08
C GLY A 393 -1.50 19.99 -2.63
N ARG A 394 -1.66 19.70 -1.34
CA ARG A 394 -2.95 19.34 -0.75
C ARG A 394 -3.97 20.47 -0.83
N LYS A 395 -3.62 21.69 -0.36
CA LYS A 395 -4.53 22.85 -0.43
C LYS A 395 -4.99 23.14 -1.85
N SER A 396 -4.07 23.12 -2.82
CA SER A 396 -4.40 23.31 -4.24
C SER A 396 -5.47 22.33 -4.74
N LYS A 397 -5.39 21.06 -4.32
CA LYS A 397 -6.36 20.03 -4.70
C LYS A 397 -7.70 20.13 -3.95
N GLU A 398 -7.68 20.55 -2.68
CA GLU A 398 -8.89 20.72 -1.85
C GLU A 398 -9.69 21.98 -2.23
N THR A 399 -9.02 23.10 -2.58
CA THR A 399 -9.66 24.40 -2.80
C THR A 399 -9.73 24.83 -4.26
N GLY A 400 -9.01 24.14 -5.17
CA GLY A 400 -8.90 24.52 -6.57
C GLY A 400 -8.14 25.82 -6.84
N SER A 401 -7.58 26.45 -5.81
CA SER A 401 -6.82 27.70 -5.90
C SER A 401 -5.55 27.66 -5.05
N LEU A 402 -4.47 28.22 -5.59
CA LEU A 402 -3.25 28.53 -4.85
C LEU A 402 -3.40 29.95 -4.27
N SER A 403 -4.12 30.13 -3.14
CA SER A 403 -4.05 31.38 -2.42
C SER A 403 -2.81 31.36 -1.50
N PHE A 404 -1.81 32.16 -1.86
CA PHE A 404 -0.49 32.20 -1.20
C PHE A 404 -0.47 33.02 0.10
N ASP A 405 -1.59 33.66 0.51
CA ASP A 405 -1.41 34.95 1.19
C ASP A 405 -1.57 35.05 2.73
N GLU A 406 -2.17 34.10 3.45
CA GLU A 406 -2.29 34.34 4.91
C GLU A 406 -1.83 33.12 5.79
N ASP A 407 -2.02 31.92 5.33
CA ASP A 407 -1.71 30.71 6.13
C ASP A 407 -0.25 30.24 6.07
N LEU A 408 0.55 30.75 5.12
CA LEU A 408 1.95 30.31 4.94
C LEU A 408 2.91 30.94 5.94
N ASN A 409 2.62 32.14 6.41
CA ASN A 409 3.49 32.84 7.38
C ASN A 409 3.49 32.16 8.74
N ASP A 410 2.41 31.43 9.09
CA ASP A 410 2.29 30.73 10.37
C ASP A 410 2.52 29.19 10.24
N TYR A 411 2.76 28.68 9.01
CA TYR A 411 2.99 27.25 8.80
C TYR A 411 4.42 26.85 9.15
N VAL A 412 4.57 26.00 10.18
CA VAL A 412 5.86 25.39 10.55
C VAL A 412 5.92 23.98 9.97
N ALA A 413 6.82 23.76 9.01
CA ALA A 413 7.01 22.46 8.42
C ALA A 413 7.69 21.48 9.40
N GLU A 414 7.11 20.30 9.56
CA GLU A 414 7.69 19.18 10.34
C GLU A 414 8.27 18.10 9.45
N GLY A 415 8.39 18.33 8.16
CA GLY A 415 9.00 17.45 7.17
C GLY A 415 9.84 18.22 6.16
N VAL A 416 10.80 17.54 5.56
CA VAL A 416 11.66 18.08 4.51
C VAL A 416 11.37 17.43 3.16
N GLU A 417 11.83 18.10 2.11
CA GLU A 417 11.83 17.59 0.74
C GLU A 417 13.25 17.25 0.33
N ALA A 418 13.45 16.11 -0.29
CA ALA A 418 14.76 15.61 -0.68
C ALA A 418 14.69 14.85 -2.00
N MET A 419 15.85 14.60 -2.59
CA MET A 419 16.02 13.64 -3.67
C MET A 419 16.59 12.34 -3.11
N VAL A 420 16.00 11.22 -3.52
CA VAL A 420 16.52 9.88 -3.22
C VAL A 420 17.05 9.24 -4.50
N PRO A 421 18.13 8.44 -4.44
CA PRO A 421 18.60 7.69 -5.58
C PRO A 421 17.49 6.83 -6.17
N TYR A 422 17.44 6.72 -7.49
CA TYR A 422 16.61 5.74 -8.18
C TYR A 422 17.10 4.32 -7.85
N LYS A 423 16.18 3.41 -7.54
CA LYS A 423 16.47 2.10 -6.95
C LYS A 423 15.98 0.89 -7.77
N GLY A 424 15.42 1.13 -8.97
CA GLY A 424 14.80 0.05 -9.75
C GLY A 424 13.47 -0.40 -9.20
N THR A 425 13.16 -1.71 -9.27
CA THR A 425 11.85 -2.24 -8.90
C THR A 425 11.66 -2.43 -7.39
N VAL A 426 10.45 -2.21 -6.90
CA VAL A 426 10.09 -2.50 -5.51
C VAL A 426 10.26 -3.99 -5.17
N THR A 427 10.05 -4.86 -6.15
CA THR A 427 10.18 -6.31 -5.99
C THR A 427 11.57 -6.71 -5.51
N ASP A 428 12.63 -6.10 -6.06
CA ASP A 428 14.01 -6.41 -5.67
C ASP A 428 14.31 -5.94 -4.25
N ILE A 429 13.79 -4.78 -3.86
CA ILE A 429 13.93 -4.27 -2.48
C ILE A 429 13.20 -5.21 -1.50
N LEU A 430 11.97 -5.61 -1.82
CA LEU A 430 11.21 -6.51 -0.95
C LEU A 430 11.85 -7.89 -0.83
N LYS A 431 12.48 -8.41 -1.89
CA LYS A 431 13.27 -9.66 -1.81
C LYS A 431 14.42 -9.54 -0.82
N GLN A 432 15.16 -8.41 -0.83
CA GLN A 432 16.24 -8.18 0.12
C GLN A 432 15.72 -8.05 1.55
N LEU A 433 14.65 -7.29 1.76
CA LEU A 433 14.03 -7.09 3.07
C LEU A 433 13.50 -8.42 3.64
N THR A 434 12.74 -9.16 2.86
CA THR A 434 12.17 -10.44 3.30
C THR A 434 13.26 -11.49 3.53
N GLY A 435 14.28 -11.52 2.67
CA GLY A 435 15.45 -12.38 2.84
C GLY A 435 16.19 -12.09 4.15
N GLY A 436 16.40 -10.83 4.49
CA GLY A 436 17.03 -10.42 5.75
C GLY A 436 16.19 -10.78 6.97
N VAL A 437 14.86 -10.54 6.94
CA VAL A 437 13.95 -10.95 8.03
C VAL A 437 13.93 -12.47 8.22
N ARG A 438 13.94 -13.27 7.13
CA ARG A 438 14.07 -14.74 7.22
C ARG A 438 15.37 -15.17 7.88
N SER A 439 16.48 -14.46 7.57
CA SER A 439 17.75 -14.69 8.27
C SER A 439 17.61 -14.37 9.76
N GLY A 440 17.03 -13.22 10.11
CA GLY A 440 16.81 -12.83 11.49
C GLY A 440 15.97 -13.84 12.28
N LEU A 441 14.89 -14.36 11.68
CA LEU A 441 14.11 -15.46 12.26
C LEU A 441 14.99 -16.68 12.53
N SER A 442 15.81 -17.09 11.57
CA SER A 442 16.72 -18.23 11.70
C SER A 442 17.71 -18.02 12.85
N TYR A 443 18.31 -16.82 12.98
CA TYR A 443 19.21 -16.51 14.09
C TYR A 443 18.50 -16.49 15.47
N CYS A 444 17.22 -16.19 15.51
CA CYS A 444 16.42 -16.25 16.73
C CYS A 444 15.84 -17.64 17.01
N GLY A 445 16.16 -18.68 16.22
CA GLY A 445 15.59 -20.02 16.34
C GLY A 445 14.06 -20.03 16.20
N ALA A 446 13.52 -19.23 15.28
CA ALA A 446 12.08 -19.01 15.14
C ALA A 446 11.60 -19.26 13.69
N HIS A 447 10.60 -20.11 13.53
CA HIS A 447 9.96 -20.37 12.23
C HIS A 447 8.93 -19.32 11.84
N THR A 448 8.42 -18.54 12.82
CA THR A 448 7.37 -17.55 12.62
C THR A 448 7.67 -16.27 13.40
N ILE A 449 7.04 -15.15 13.00
CA ILE A 449 7.16 -13.87 13.72
C ILE A 449 6.72 -14.00 15.18
N PRO A 450 5.57 -14.62 15.54
CA PRO A 450 5.20 -14.83 16.93
C PRO A 450 6.22 -15.64 17.74
N GLN A 451 6.85 -16.66 17.15
CA GLN A 451 7.92 -17.42 17.85
C GLN A 451 9.15 -16.53 18.07
N MET A 452 9.53 -15.70 17.09
CA MET A 452 10.62 -14.73 17.26
C MET A 452 10.32 -13.77 18.41
N GLN A 453 9.12 -13.21 18.47
CA GLN A 453 8.69 -12.33 19.57
C GLN A 453 8.77 -13.01 20.95
N ALA A 454 8.46 -14.30 21.04
CA ALA A 454 8.56 -15.06 22.27
C ALA A 454 10.01 -15.38 22.66
N ASN A 455 10.89 -15.59 21.68
CA ASN A 455 12.28 -15.99 21.89
C ASN A 455 13.26 -14.82 21.94
N ALA A 456 12.87 -13.63 21.45
CA ALA A 456 13.76 -12.50 21.27
C ALA A 456 14.39 -12.05 22.60
N GLU A 457 15.70 -11.85 22.56
CA GLU A 457 16.48 -11.24 23.62
C GLU A 457 17.33 -10.13 22.98
N PHE A 458 17.26 -8.95 23.57
CA PHE A 458 18.02 -7.80 23.10
C PHE A 458 19.21 -7.53 24.01
N ILE A 459 20.36 -7.23 23.40
CA ILE A 459 21.53 -6.70 24.07
C ILE A 459 21.77 -5.25 23.63
N LYS A 460 22.05 -4.34 24.58
CA LYS A 460 22.46 -2.97 24.25
C LYS A 460 23.86 -2.96 23.69
N MET A 461 24.08 -2.15 22.66
CA MET A 461 25.40 -1.88 22.10
C MET A 461 25.98 -0.58 22.65
N SER A 462 27.28 -0.58 22.84
CA SER A 462 28.06 0.66 22.96
C SER A 462 28.25 1.32 21.59
N ARG A 463 28.69 2.56 21.56
CA ARG A 463 29.09 3.24 20.32
C ARG A 463 30.19 2.47 19.56
N ALA A 464 31.11 1.83 20.29
CA ALA A 464 32.16 0.99 19.70
C ALA A 464 31.56 -0.29 19.07
N GLY A 465 30.61 -0.94 19.74
CA GLY A 465 29.89 -2.11 19.18
C GLY A 465 29.07 -1.77 17.94
N PHE A 466 28.50 -0.56 17.86
CA PHE A 466 27.85 -0.08 16.64
C PHE A 466 28.85 0.07 15.48
N ALA A 467 30.03 0.66 15.75
CA ALA A 467 31.08 0.80 14.74
C ALA A 467 31.61 -0.55 14.26
N GLU A 468 31.81 -1.52 15.18
CA GLU A 468 32.16 -2.91 14.86
C GLU A 468 31.15 -3.60 13.96
N SER A 469 29.86 -3.26 14.08
CA SER A 469 28.77 -3.84 13.26
C SER A 469 28.76 -3.33 11.81
N GLN A 470 29.58 -2.34 11.47
CA GLN A 470 29.70 -1.81 10.10
C GLN A 470 30.86 -2.49 9.37
N PRO A 471 30.80 -2.63 8.03
CA PRO A 471 31.96 -3.06 7.25
C PRO A 471 33.16 -2.14 7.54
N HIS A 472 34.31 -2.71 7.91
CA HIS A 472 35.56 -2.00 8.18
C HIS A 472 36.72 -2.72 7.48
N ASP A 473 37.82 -2.01 7.27
CA ASP A 473 39.01 -2.48 6.57
C ASP A 473 38.79 -2.94 5.13
N VAL A 474 37.70 -2.48 4.50
CA VAL A 474 37.34 -2.78 3.10
C VAL A 474 36.82 -1.54 2.38
N SER A 475 37.04 -1.48 1.07
CA SER A 475 36.38 -0.48 0.21
C SER A 475 35.06 -1.04 -0.29
N LEU A 476 33.93 -0.36 -0.01
CA LEU A 476 32.65 -0.71 -0.56
C LEU A 476 32.64 -0.41 -2.06
N MET A 477 32.16 -1.35 -2.89
CA MET A 477 32.00 -1.20 -4.34
C MET A 477 30.85 -0.29 -4.71
#